data_8fb0ffce136a23236821a5da978a19f4
#
_entry.id   8fb0ffce136a23236821a5da978a19f4
#
_cell.length_a   1.000
_cell.length_b   1.000
_cell.length_c   1.000
_cell.angle_alpha   90.00
_cell.angle_beta   90.00
_cell.angle_gamma   90.00
#
_symmetry.space_group_name_H-M   'P 1'
#
loop_
_entity.id
_entity.type
_entity.pdbx_description
1 polymer ?
#
loop_
_entity_poly.entity_id
_entity_poly.type
_entity_poly.pdbx_seq_one_letter_code
_entity_poly.pdbx_strand_id
1 'polypeptide(L)'
;MNAFLTLINIIVLVIFIVILHMMARKHISFAKRVFTALGIGIVFGVLLHLVYGTHSNVITSTSDWFNIVGQGYVALLQMIVMPLIFISIVAAFTKIQIGEKFAKIGSLIFIFLIGTVTIAAIVGVVYALVFGLDASTINLGNAEQARGSEIAKQAKDLTAHTLPQQILELLPKNPFLDFTGQRATSTIAVVIFASFIGFAYLRVARKQPDHGELLKRAIDAIYSLVMAIVTFVLRLTPYGVLAIMANTLSTSDFGAIWTLGKFLIASYAALITMYIIHLIILSLLGISPIRYVKKTLEVLIFAFTSRSSAGALPLNVQTQTRRLGVPEGIANFAATFGLSIGQNGCAGIYPAMLAIMVAPVANVEIDLQFIVTLIAVVIISSFGVAGVGGGATFASILVLSTLNLPVALAGVLISVEPLIDMDRTALNVNDSMLAGTGTAKLTKHWDKDTFESNDNAALTSH
;
A
#
# COMPACT_ATOMS: atom_id res chain seq x y z
N MET A 1 4.80 -26.27 35.15
CA MET A 1 3.43 -25.97 34.75
C MET A 1 3.41 -24.94 33.59
N ASN A 2 4.07 -23.81 33.71
CA ASN A 2 4.06 -22.77 32.64
C ASN A 2 4.63 -23.27 31.31
N ALA A 3 5.77 -23.97 31.29
CA ALA A 3 6.33 -24.50 30.03
C ALA A 3 5.42 -25.52 29.33
N PHE A 4 4.66 -26.31 30.06
CA PHE A 4 3.69 -27.26 29.52
C PHE A 4 2.50 -26.55 28.88
N LEU A 5 1.98 -25.50 29.53
CA LEU A 5 0.90 -24.68 28.98
C LEU A 5 1.35 -23.91 27.73
N THR A 6 2.57 -23.34 27.76
CA THR A 6 3.16 -22.71 26.56
C THR A 6 3.27 -23.70 25.39
N LEU A 7 3.72 -24.94 25.67
CA LEU A 7 3.80 -25.99 24.64
C LEU A 7 2.43 -26.31 24.03
N ILE A 8 1.37 -26.38 24.85
CA ILE A 8 0.00 -26.59 24.35
C ILE A 8 -0.39 -25.44 23.39
N ASN A 9 -0.14 -24.21 23.78
CA ASN A 9 -0.49 -23.05 22.93
C ASN A 9 0.25 -23.07 21.59
N ILE A 10 1.55 -23.46 21.59
CA ILE A 10 2.34 -23.63 20.37
C ILE A 10 1.75 -24.74 19.49
N ILE A 11 1.41 -25.90 20.07
CA ILE A 11 0.79 -27.01 19.34
C ILE A 11 -0.53 -26.56 18.70
N VAL A 12 -1.35 -25.82 19.40
CA VAL A 12 -2.62 -25.29 18.87
C VAL A 12 -2.36 -24.34 17.69
N LEU A 13 -1.38 -23.42 17.80
CA LEU A 13 -0.99 -22.56 16.69
C LEU A 13 -0.53 -23.37 15.47
N VAL A 14 0.30 -24.40 15.68
CA VAL A 14 0.77 -25.29 14.59
C VAL A 14 -0.39 -26.02 13.93
N ILE A 15 -1.37 -26.49 14.70
CA ILE A 15 -2.59 -27.11 14.14
C ILE A 15 -3.33 -26.13 13.23
N PHE A 16 -3.51 -24.88 13.65
CA PHE A 16 -4.16 -23.86 12.82
C PHE A 16 -3.35 -23.55 11.56
N ILE A 17 -2.02 -23.49 11.64
CA ILE A 17 -1.14 -23.33 10.47
C ILE A 17 -1.34 -24.51 9.49
N VAL A 18 -1.42 -25.75 9.99
CA VAL A 18 -1.67 -26.94 9.18
C VAL A 18 -3.05 -26.87 8.52
N ILE A 19 -4.09 -26.43 9.25
CA ILE A 19 -5.43 -26.25 8.68
C ILE A 19 -5.39 -25.23 7.53
N LEU A 20 -4.75 -24.08 7.70
CA LEU A 20 -4.61 -23.08 6.64
C LEU A 20 -3.79 -23.60 5.45
N HIS A 21 -2.78 -24.44 5.70
CA HIS A 21 -2.02 -25.12 4.65
C HIS A 21 -2.88 -26.14 3.87
N MET A 22 -3.70 -26.94 4.58
CA MET A 22 -4.65 -27.85 3.95
C MET A 22 -5.69 -27.09 3.10
N MET A 23 -6.17 -25.93 3.56
CA MET A 23 -7.04 -25.06 2.75
C MET A 23 -6.33 -24.58 1.46
N ALA A 24 -5.02 -24.29 1.54
CA ALA A 24 -4.22 -23.94 0.37
C ALA A 24 -4.12 -25.11 -0.62
N ARG A 25 -3.90 -26.33 -0.14
CA ARG A 25 -3.86 -27.56 -0.96
C ARG A 25 -5.21 -27.87 -1.62
N LYS A 26 -6.32 -27.51 -0.96
CA LYS A 26 -7.66 -27.66 -1.52
C LYS A 26 -8.06 -26.51 -2.46
N HIS A 27 -7.10 -25.70 -2.91
CA HIS A 27 -7.31 -24.58 -3.82
C HIS A 27 -8.34 -23.55 -3.33
N ILE A 28 -8.55 -23.44 -2.01
CA ILE A 28 -9.40 -22.40 -1.42
C ILE A 28 -8.75 -21.03 -1.69
N SER A 29 -9.56 -20.07 -2.14
CA SER A 29 -9.08 -18.75 -2.53
C SER A 29 -8.26 -18.08 -1.42
N PHE A 30 -7.25 -17.30 -1.82
CA PHE A 30 -6.34 -16.60 -0.90
C PHE A 30 -7.11 -15.74 0.12
N ALA A 31 -8.11 -14.97 -0.35
CA ALA A 31 -8.95 -14.14 0.53
C ALA A 31 -9.64 -14.97 1.61
N LYS A 32 -10.30 -16.08 1.25
CA LYS A 32 -10.94 -16.95 2.25
C LYS A 32 -9.97 -17.48 3.29
N ARG A 33 -8.75 -17.84 2.90
CA ARG A 33 -7.71 -18.29 3.84
C ARG A 33 -7.28 -17.20 4.80
N VAL A 34 -7.12 -15.96 4.31
CA VAL A 34 -6.74 -14.81 5.14
C VAL A 34 -7.87 -14.45 6.11
N PHE A 35 -9.13 -14.43 5.67
CA PHE A 35 -10.27 -14.19 6.57
C PHE A 35 -10.43 -15.30 7.61
N THR A 36 -10.21 -16.56 7.23
CA THR A 36 -10.21 -17.68 8.19
C THR A 36 -9.09 -17.53 9.21
N ALA A 37 -7.88 -17.18 8.77
CA ALA A 37 -6.73 -16.94 9.64
C ALA A 37 -7.00 -15.78 10.61
N LEU A 38 -7.60 -14.69 10.12
CA LEU A 38 -8.02 -13.54 10.93
C LEU A 38 -9.04 -13.97 11.99
N GLY A 39 -10.12 -14.67 11.60
CA GLY A 39 -11.15 -15.14 12.52
C GLY A 39 -10.60 -16.09 13.60
N ILE A 40 -9.80 -17.08 13.18
CA ILE A 40 -9.14 -18.01 14.12
C ILE A 40 -8.19 -17.25 15.04
N GLY A 41 -7.38 -16.32 14.51
CA GLY A 41 -6.45 -15.51 15.28
C GLY A 41 -7.14 -14.67 16.34
N ILE A 42 -8.28 -14.04 15.99
CA ILE A 42 -9.11 -13.28 16.93
C ILE A 42 -9.62 -14.19 18.04
N VAL A 43 -10.30 -15.28 17.69
CA VAL A 43 -10.89 -16.20 18.68
C VAL A 43 -9.81 -16.79 19.58
N PHE A 44 -8.71 -17.24 19.01
CA PHE A 44 -7.60 -17.85 19.76
C PHE A 44 -6.93 -16.83 20.69
N GLY A 45 -6.62 -15.62 20.19
CA GLY A 45 -6.04 -14.55 21.01
C GLY A 45 -6.92 -14.14 22.18
N VAL A 46 -8.23 -13.98 21.94
CA VAL A 46 -9.22 -13.67 23.01
C VAL A 46 -9.31 -14.82 24.02
N LEU A 47 -9.33 -16.06 23.58
CA LEU A 47 -9.32 -17.22 24.50
C LEU A 47 -8.06 -17.25 25.36
N LEU A 48 -6.87 -17.01 24.79
CA LEU A 48 -5.63 -16.93 25.56
C LEU A 48 -5.69 -15.78 26.59
N HIS A 49 -6.22 -14.62 26.20
CA HIS A 49 -6.40 -13.48 27.09
C HIS A 49 -7.33 -13.81 28.28
N LEU A 50 -8.47 -14.44 28.00
CA LEU A 50 -9.44 -14.81 29.05
C LEU A 50 -8.92 -15.91 30.00
N VAL A 51 -8.13 -16.86 29.48
CA VAL A 51 -7.63 -17.99 30.29
C VAL A 51 -6.42 -17.59 31.14
N TYR A 52 -5.51 -16.80 30.60
CA TYR A 52 -4.22 -16.52 31.26
C TYR A 52 -4.07 -15.08 31.76
N GLY A 53 -4.85 -14.12 31.21
CA GLY A 53 -4.63 -12.69 31.42
C GLY A 53 -3.40 -12.16 30.68
N THR A 54 -3.34 -10.82 30.51
CA THR A 54 -2.30 -10.15 29.70
C THR A 54 -0.87 -10.24 30.26
N HIS A 55 -0.70 -10.33 31.58
CA HIS A 55 0.59 -10.28 32.27
C HIS A 55 1.11 -11.63 32.77
N SER A 56 0.56 -12.73 32.28
CA SER A 56 0.96 -14.07 32.67
C SER A 56 2.29 -14.47 32.00
N ASN A 57 3.18 -15.11 32.79
CA ASN A 57 4.42 -15.68 32.24
C ASN A 57 4.17 -16.68 31.09
N VAL A 58 3.01 -17.34 31.09
CA VAL A 58 2.61 -18.25 30.00
C VAL A 58 2.36 -17.45 28.72
N ILE A 59 1.67 -16.32 28.80
CA ILE A 59 1.43 -15.44 27.65
C ILE A 59 2.73 -14.86 27.13
N THR A 60 3.61 -14.35 27.98
CA THR A 60 4.92 -13.82 27.56
C THR A 60 5.72 -14.86 26.79
N SER A 61 5.86 -16.09 27.35
CA SER A 61 6.58 -17.17 26.68
C SER A 61 5.87 -17.64 25.39
N THR A 62 4.54 -17.64 25.35
CA THR A 62 3.76 -18.00 24.16
C THR A 62 3.94 -16.95 23.06
N SER A 63 3.95 -15.67 23.43
CA SER A 63 4.17 -14.53 22.53
C SER A 63 5.51 -14.63 21.80
N ASP A 64 6.59 -15.00 22.48
CA ASP A 64 7.91 -15.17 21.86
C ASP A 64 7.87 -16.18 20.71
N TRP A 65 7.16 -17.30 20.89
CA TRP A 65 6.99 -18.31 19.85
C TRP A 65 6.06 -17.86 18.72
N PHE A 66 4.99 -17.16 19.03
CA PHE A 66 4.08 -16.61 18.02
C PHE A 66 4.78 -15.57 17.16
N ASN A 67 5.68 -14.79 17.76
CA ASN A 67 6.49 -13.78 17.07
C ASN A 67 7.46 -14.38 16.05
N ILE A 68 7.90 -15.64 16.19
CA ILE A 68 8.68 -16.29 15.13
C ILE A 68 7.90 -16.30 13.81
N VAL A 69 6.60 -16.59 13.86
CA VAL A 69 5.75 -16.61 12.66
C VAL A 69 5.29 -15.19 12.28
N GLY A 70 4.80 -14.42 13.26
CA GLY A 70 4.24 -13.08 13.00
C GLY A 70 5.31 -12.08 12.62
N GLN A 71 6.31 -11.86 13.46
CA GLN A 71 7.42 -10.94 13.22
C GLN A 71 8.34 -11.44 12.11
N GLY A 72 8.53 -12.76 12.00
CA GLY A 72 9.25 -13.36 10.88
C GLY A 72 8.61 -13.00 9.54
N TYR A 73 7.27 -13.04 9.45
CA TYR A 73 6.54 -12.59 8.26
C TYR A 73 6.76 -11.09 7.99
N VAL A 74 6.69 -10.23 9.01
CA VAL A 74 6.95 -8.79 8.88
C VAL A 74 8.39 -8.53 8.44
N ALA A 75 9.37 -9.24 8.99
CA ALA A 75 10.77 -9.11 8.59
C ALA A 75 11.01 -9.48 7.12
N LEU A 76 10.33 -10.54 6.62
CA LEU A 76 10.37 -10.89 5.20
C LEU A 76 9.74 -9.81 4.31
N LEU A 77 8.68 -9.14 4.76
CA LEU A 77 8.11 -7.99 4.06
C LEU A 77 9.13 -6.83 4.01
N GLN A 78 9.77 -6.52 5.12
CA GLN A 78 10.77 -5.44 5.20
C GLN A 78 11.98 -5.70 4.30
N MET A 79 12.44 -6.95 4.17
CA MET A 79 13.55 -7.34 3.30
C MET A 79 13.37 -6.91 1.84
N ILE A 80 12.12 -6.88 1.36
CA ILE A 80 11.82 -6.62 -0.03
C ILE A 80 11.69 -5.12 -0.32
N VAL A 81 11.55 -4.27 0.69
CA VAL A 81 11.20 -2.84 0.54
C VAL A 81 12.18 -2.12 -0.38
N MET A 82 13.47 -2.14 -0.08
CA MET A 82 14.46 -1.39 -0.84
C MET A 82 14.62 -1.88 -2.28
N PRO A 83 14.75 -3.19 -2.55
CA PRO A 83 14.76 -3.70 -3.92
C PRO A 83 13.48 -3.36 -4.71
N LEU A 84 12.31 -3.45 -4.06
CA LEU A 84 11.03 -3.16 -4.71
C LEU A 84 10.90 -1.69 -5.09
N ILE A 85 11.23 -0.77 -4.18
CA ILE A 85 11.21 0.68 -4.44
C ILE A 85 12.09 1.01 -5.64
N PHE A 86 13.35 0.56 -5.58
CA PHE A 86 14.32 0.83 -6.62
C PHE A 86 13.83 0.38 -7.99
N ILE A 87 13.51 -0.92 -8.11
CA ILE A 87 13.17 -1.48 -9.43
C ILE A 87 11.81 -0.97 -9.94
N SER A 88 10.84 -0.70 -9.04
CA SER A 88 9.53 -0.18 -9.44
C SER A 88 9.64 1.23 -10.03
N ILE A 89 10.45 2.10 -9.43
CA ILE A 89 10.69 3.45 -9.93
C ILE A 89 11.42 3.37 -11.27
N VAL A 90 12.51 2.62 -11.37
CA VAL A 90 13.26 2.46 -12.62
C VAL A 90 12.37 1.89 -13.72
N ALA A 91 11.56 0.86 -13.44
CA ALA A 91 10.62 0.27 -14.39
C ALA A 91 9.50 1.23 -14.81
N ALA A 92 9.09 2.17 -13.96
CA ALA A 92 8.13 3.20 -14.34
C ALA A 92 8.67 4.09 -15.48
N PHE A 93 9.96 4.44 -15.43
CA PHE A 93 10.59 5.22 -16.51
C PHE A 93 10.69 4.46 -17.85
N THR A 94 10.81 3.13 -17.84
CA THR A 94 10.83 2.34 -19.09
C THR A 94 9.49 2.30 -19.82
N LYS A 95 8.41 2.63 -19.12
CA LYS A 95 7.05 2.69 -19.68
C LYS A 95 6.71 4.06 -20.29
N ILE A 96 7.55 5.08 -20.09
CA ILE A 96 7.36 6.41 -20.66
C ILE A 96 7.68 6.36 -22.16
N GLN A 97 6.65 6.54 -22.99
CA GLN A 97 6.82 6.62 -24.44
C GLN A 97 7.39 8.00 -24.85
N ILE A 98 8.47 7.97 -25.62
CA ILE A 98 9.19 9.18 -26.03
C ILE A 98 8.58 9.73 -27.33
N GLY A 99 7.60 10.64 -27.21
CA GLY A 99 6.99 11.35 -28.34
C GLY A 99 6.26 12.61 -27.88
N GLU A 100 6.34 13.72 -28.65
CA GLU A 100 5.78 15.02 -28.21
C GLU A 100 4.28 15.00 -27.89
N LYS A 101 3.47 14.28 -28.67
CA LYS A 101 2.03 14.13 -28.42
C LYS A 101 1.74 13.27 -27.18
N PHE A 102 2.56 12.25 -26.95
CA PHE A 102 2.45 11.40 -25.78
C PHE A 102 2.94 12.08 -24.50
N ALA A 103 3.89 13.01 -24.57
CA ALA A 103 4.38 13.76 -23.42
C ALA A 103 3.25 14.57 -22.75
N LYS A 104 2.38 15.23 -23.54
CA LYS A 104 1.25 15.99 -23.00
C LYS A 104 0.18 15.09 -22.36
N ILE A 105 -0.15 13.97 -22.99
CA ILE A 105 -1.09 12.98 -22.44
C ILE A 105 -0.53 12.37 -21.16
N GLY A 106 0.74 11.96 -21.20
CA GLY A 106 1.42 11.39 -20.05
C GLY A 106 1.49 12.36 -18.87
N SER A 107 1.88 13.61 -19.11
CA SER A 107 1.93 14.62 -18.05
C SER A 107 0.57 14.89 -17.42
N LEU A 108 -0.52 14.91 -18.20
CA LEU A 108 -1.87 15.07 -17.65
C LEU A 108 -2.29 13.87 -16.79
N ILE A 109 -2.01 12.64 -17.25
CA ILE A 109 -2.29 11.44 -16.44
C ILE A 109 -1.51 11.48 -15.12
N PHE A 110 -0.23 11.85 -15.17
CA PHE A 110 0.57 12.04 -13.96
C PHE A 110 -0.01 13.11 -13.03
N ILE A 111 -0.45 14.25 -13.57
CA ILE A 111 -1.07 15.32 -12.78
C ILE A 111 -2.34 14.83 -12.10
N PHE A 112 -3.17 14.04 -12.79
CA PHE A 112 -4.36 13.45 -12.18
C PHE A 112 -3.97 12.48 -11.06
N LEU A 113 -3.10 11.50 -11.33
CA LEU A 113 -2.71 10.48 -10.34
C LEU A 113 -2.01 11.09 -9.11
N ILE A 114 -1.09 12.04 -9.31
CA ILE A 114 -0.40 12.72 -8.20
C ILE A 114 -1.33 13.69 -7.47
N GLY A 115 -2.18 14.41 -8.20
CA GLY A 115 -3.17 15.32 -7.61
C GLY A 115 -4.17 14.57 -6.73
N THR A 116 -4.71 13.46 -7.22
CA THR A 116 -5.66 12.65 -6.46
C THR A 116 -5.04 11.95 -5.28
N VAL A 117 -3.81 11.41 -5.38
CA VAL A 117 -3.13 10.81 -4.22
C VAL A 117 -2.78 11.85 -3.15
N THR A 118 -2.48 13.10 -3.56
CA THR A 118 -2.28 14.19 -2.61
C THR A 118 -3.57 14.47 -1.82
N ILE A 119 -4.69 14.56 -2.51
CA ILE A 119 -6.01 14.73 -1.87
C ILE A 119 -6.33 13.52 -0.98
N ALA A 120 -6.03 12.31 -1.44
CA ALA A 120 -6.23 11.08 -0.70
C ALA A 120 -5.41 11.05 0.61
N ALA A 121 -4.16 11.52 0.58
CA ALA A 121 -3.34 11.66 1.78
C ALA A 121 -3.96 12.66 2.78
N ILE A 122 -4.44 13.81 2.30
CA ILE A 122 -5.12 14.80 3.14
C ILE A 122 -6.40 14.18 3.76
N VAL A 123 -7.20 13.48 2.97
CA VAL A 123 -8.40 12.78 3.46
C VAL A 123 -8.00 11.77 4.54
N GLY A 124 -6.93 10.99 4.32
CA GLY A 124 -6.42 10.04 5.31
C GLY A 124 -6.03 10.72 6.62
N VAL A 125 -5.28 11.82 6.57
CA VAL A 125 -4.90 12.63 7.74
C VAL A 125 -6.15 13.14 8.47
N VAL A 126 -7.10 13.75 7.75
CA VAL A 126 -8.33 14.31 8.34
C VAL A 126 -9.13 13.23 9.08
N TYR A 127 -9.36 12.07 8.43
CA TYR A 127 -10.13 11.01 9.07
C TYR A 127 -9.39 10.38 10.26
N ALA A 128 -8.06 10.25 10.20
CA ALA A 128 -7.28 9.77 11.35
C ALA A 128 -7.41 10.71 12.56
N LEU A 129 -7.35 12.02 12.32
CA LEU A 129 -7.50 13.04 13.37
C LEU A 129 -8.94 13.11 13.90
N VAL A 130 -9.96 13.13 13.02
CA VAL A 130 -11.39 13.20 13.41
C VAL A 130 -11.80 11.99 14.25
N PHE A 131 -11.32 10.80 13.87
CA PHE A 131 -11.60 9.59 14.64
C PHE A 131 -10.70 9.42 15.88
N GLY A 132 -9.70 10.29 16.06
CA GLY A 132 -8.74 10.19 17.17
C GLY A 132 -8.04 8.83 17.16
N LEU A 133 -7.46 8.46 16.01
CA LEU A 133 -6.72 7.20 15.88
C LEU A 133 -5.40 7.32 16.64
N ASP A 134 -5.18 6.41 17.58
CA ASP A 134 -3.99 6.36 18.41
C ASP A 134 -3.62 4.91 18.68
N ALA A 135 -2.41 4.53 18.33
CA ALA A 135 -1.90 3.18 18.53
C ALA A 135 -1.21 2.97 19.89
N SER A 136 -1.18 3.96 20.77
CA SER A 136 -0.53 3.87 22.09
C SER A 136 -1.12 2.78 22.99
N THR A 137 -2.39 2.39 22.74
CA THR A 137 -3.06 1.31 23.46
C THR A 137 -2.70 -0.09 22.93
N ILE A 138 -1.98 -0.16 21.79
CA ILE A 138 -1.56 -1.42 21.18
C ILE A 138 -0.21 -1.80 21.78
N ASN A 139 -0.15 -2.92 22.51
CA ASN A 139 1.09 -3.41 23.09
C ASN A 139 2.06 -3.88 21.99
N LEU A 140 3.22 -3.23 21.96
CA LEU A 140 4.36 -3.64 21.14
C LEU A 140 5.23 -4.61 21.94
N GLY A 141 5.74 -5.63 21.28
CA GLY A 141 6.74 -6.53 21.88
C GLY A 141 8.06 -5.79 22.20
N ASN A 142 8.91 -6.39 23.06
CA ASN A 142 10.19 -5.81 23.50
C ASN A 142 11.13 -5.43 22.34
N ALA A 143 11.14 -6.21 21.26
CA ALA A 143 11.93 -5.93 20.06
C ALA A 143 11.47 -4.65 19.32
N GLU A 144 10.19 -4.36 19.37
CA GLU A 144 9.55 -3.23 18.73
C GLU A 144 9.75 -1.95 19.53
N GLN A 145 9.71 -2.04 20.86
CA GLN A 145 10.05 -0.94 21.76
C GLN A 145 11.53 -0.56 21.64
N ALA A 146 12.45 -1.55 21.54
CA ALA A 146 13.85 -1.29 21.31
C ALA A 146 14.09 -0.55 19.97
N ARG A 147 13.42 -0.98 18.90
CA ARG A 147 13.51 -0.34 17.59
C ARG A 147 12.88 1.06 17.59
N GLY A 148 11.76 1.25 18.29
CA GLY A 148 11.15 2.57 18.49
C GLY A 148 12.08 3.54 19.18
N SER A 149 12.84 3.09 20.20
CA SER A 149 13.83 3.91 20.91
C SER A 149 15.06 4.25 20.03
N GLU A 150 15.47 3.35 19.15
CA GLU A 150 16.54 3.57 18.18
C GLU A 150 16.14 4.60 17.11
N ILE A 151 14.92 4.49 16.59
CA ILE A 151 14.33 5.45 15.65
C ILE A 151 14.17 6.83 16.29
N ALA A 152 13.73 6.90 17.56
CA ALA A 152 13.63 8.16 18.29
C ALA A 152 14.99 8.84 18.50
N LYS A 153 16.07 8.08 18.67
CA LYS A 153 17.44 8.62 18.69
C LYS A 153 17.84 9.18 17.32
N GLN A 154 17.62 8.43 16.25
CA GLN A 154 17.92 8.89 14.88
C GLN A 154 17.12 10.15 14.50
N ALA A 155 15.85 10.24 14.92
CA ALA A 155 15.03 11.43 14.71
C ALA A 155 15.58 12.66 15.45
N LYS A 156 16.08 12.49 16.68
CA LYS A 156 16.75 13.58 17.44
C LYS A 156 18.02 14.06 16.78
N ASP A 157 18.82 13.17 16.21
CA ASP A 157 20.03 13.52 15.48
C ASP A 157 19.71 14.34 14.21
N LEU A 158 18.60 14.01 13.51
CA LEU A 158 18.14 14.76 12.34
C LEU A 158 17.60 16.17 12.70
N THR A 159 16.89 16.31 13.81
CA THR A 159 16.38 17.62 14.27
C THR A 159 17.47 18.58 14.74
N ALA A 160 18.67 18.08 15.03
CA ALA A 160 19.84 18.92 15.35
C ALA A 160 20.43 19.61 14.10
N HIS A 161 20.04 19.21 12.88
CA HIS A 161 20.55 19.76 11.63
C HIS A 161 19.71 20.94 11.14
N THR A 162 20.37 21.94 10.53
CA THR A 162 19.69 23.03 9.83
C THR A 162 18.93 22.51 8.59
N LEU A 163 17.89 23.20 8.13
CA LEU A 163 17.13 22.82 6.93
C LEU A 163 18.01 22.51 5.70
N PRO A 164 19.05 23.32 5.37
CA PRO A 164 19.97 22.98 4.27
C PRO A 164 20.72 21.66 4.49
N GLN A 165 21.13 21.36 5.73
CA GLN A 165 21.80 20.09 6.07
C GLN A 165 20.85 18.91 5.95
N GLN A 166 19.59 19.05 6.38
CA GLN A 166 18.56 18.02 6.19
C GLN A 166 18.34 17.72 4.71
N ILE A 167 18.25 18.75 3.85
CA ILE A 167 18.13 18.57 2.39
C ILE A 167 19.36 17.85 1.81
N LEU A 168 20.57 18.19 2.25
CA LEU A 168 21.79 17.51 1.80
C LEU A 168 21.84 16.04 2.24
N GLU A 169 21.25 15.70 3.38
CA GLU A 169 21.18 14.34 3.87
C GLU A 169 20.20 13.44 3.10
N LEU A 170 19.26 14.03 2.36
CA LEU A 170 18.39 13.28 1.46
C LEU A 170 19.14 12.74 0.25
N LEU A 171 20.30 13.33 -0.11
CA LEU A 171 21.05 12.90 -1.29
C LEU A 171 21.79 11.58 -1.04
N PRO A 172 21.77 10.66 -2.01
CA PRO A 172 22.46 9.38 -1.92
C PRO A 172 23.98 9.57 -2.02
N LYS A 173 24.68 9.60 -0.88
CA LYS A 173 26.16 9.63 -0.86
C LYS A 173 26.76 8.27 -1.26
N ASN A 174 26.11 7.19 -0.86
CA ASN A 174 26.48 5.81 -1.20
C ASN A 174 25.20 4.97 -1.38
N PRO A 175 24.77 4.72 -2.62
CA PRO A 175 23.54 3.96 -2.86
C PRO A 175 23.55 2.56 -2.22
N PHE A 176 24.68 1.88 -2.14
CA PHE A 176 24.77 0.56 -1.53
C PHE A 176 24.53 0.61 -0.01
N LEU A 177 25.00 1.64 0.68
CA LEU A 177 24.67 1.88 2.09
C LEU A 177 23.18 2.19 2.25
N ASP A 178 22.60 2.96 1.34
CA ASP A 178 21.18 3.31 1.39
C ASP A 178 20.29 2.08 1.17
N PHE A 179 20.73 1.10 0.35
CA PHE A 179 20.03 -0.18 0.20
C PHE A 179 19.99 -1.01 1.50
N THR A 180 20.88 -0.79 2.45
CA THR A 180 20.83 -1.47 3.77
C THR A 180 19.75 -0.90 4.71
N GLY A 181 19.21 0.28 4.41
CA GLY A 181 18.22 0.97 5.26
C GLY A 181 18.79 1.50 6.59
N GLN A 182 20.12 1.62 6.73
CA GLN A 182 20.76 2.03 7.99
C GLN A 182 20.64 3.52 8.29
N ARG A 183 20.53 4.37 7.26
CA ARG A 183 20.30 5.81 7.47
C ARG A 183 18.80 6.08 7.56
N ALA A 184 18.41 7.04 8.40
CA ALA A 184 17.03 7.51 8.50
C ALA A 184 16.46 8.00 7.14
N THR A 185 17.32 8.52 6.26
CA THR A 185 16.98 9.03 4.93
C THR A 185 17.20 8.01 3.80
N SER A 186 17.61 6.75 4.12
CA SER A 186 17.97 5.73 3.13
C SER A 186 16.88 5.52 2.08
N THR A 187 15.62 5.49 2.48
CA THR A 187 14.50 5.26 1.57
C THR A 187 14.38 6.37 0.53
N ILE A 188 14.44 7.64 0.96
CA ILE A 188 14.39 8.78 0.04
C ILE A 188 15.64 8.79 -0.86
N ALA A 189 16.80 8.48 -0.31
CA ALA A 189 18.04 8.38 -1.08
C ALA A 189 17.95 7.31 -2.19
N VAL A 190 17.35 6.14 -1.90
CA VAL A 190 17.08 5.08 -2.91
C VAL A 190 16.11 5.59 -3.97
N VAL A 191 15.05 6.31 -3.60
CA VAL A 191 14.10 6.92 -4.56
C VAL A 191 14.81 7.90 -5.50
N ILE A 192 15.64 8.78 -4.95
CA ILE A 192 16.43 9.75 -5.72
C ILE A 192 17.37 9.01 -6.67
N PHE A 193 18.12 8.03 -6.18
CA PHE A 193 19.04 7.24 -7.00
C PHE A 193 18.33 6.50 -8.14
N ALA A 194 17.20 5.83 -7.83
CA ALA A 194 16.36 5.16 -8.82
C ALA A 194 15.85 6.14 -9.90
N SER A 195 15.48 7.36 -9.51
CA SER A 195 15.04 8.40 -10.43
C SER A 195 16.18 8.84 -11.36
N PHE A 196 17.41 9.01 -10.85
CA PHE A 196 18.58 9.28 -11.69
C PHE A 196 18.85 8.18 -12.70
N ILE A 197 18.74 6.90 -12.30
CA ILE A 197 18.83 5.76 -13.20
C ILE A 197 17.74 5.82 -14.28
N GLY A 198 16.50 6.13 -13.87
CA GLY A 198 15.37 6.29 -14.79
C GLY A 198 15.58 7.41 -15.83
N PHE A 199 16.06 8.58 -15.41
CA PHE A 199 16.42 9.67 -16.33
C PHE A 199 17.59 9.30 -17.26
N ALA A 200 18.60 8.62 -16.72
CA ALA A 200 19.71 8.12 -17.53
C ALA A 200 19.23 7.11 -18.59
N TYR A 201 18.33 6.19 -18.21
CA TYR A 201 17.68 5.27 -19.14
C TYR A 201 16.98 6.00 -20.29
N LEU A 202 16.14 7.01 -20.00
CA LEU A 202 15.44 7.78 -21.04
C LEU A 202 16.41 8.45 -22.01
N ARG A 203 17.56 8.94 -21.52
CA ARG A 203 18.61 9.54 -22.35
C ARG A 203 19.29 8.51 -23.23
N VAL A 204 19.62 7.32 -22.68
CA VAL A 204 20.22 6.22 -23.44
C VAL A 204 19.25 5.71 -24.50
N ALA A 205 18.01 5.44 -24.15
CA ALA A 205 16.97 4.97 -25.07
C ALA A 205 16.74 5.92 -26.25
N ARG A 206 16.89 7.24 -26.02
CA ARG A 206 16.80 8.24 -27.11
C ARG A 206 18.01 8.27 -28.02
N LYS A 207 19.24 8.13 -27.46
CA LYS A 207 20.49 8.25 -28.25
C LYS A 207 20.92 6.93 -28.86
N GLN A 208 20.63 5.83 -28.23
CA GLN A 208 21.06 4.48 -28.58
C GLN A 208 19.87 3.51 -28.41
N PRO A 209 18.95 3.45 -29.39
CA PRO A 209 17.71 2.67 -29.27
C PRO A 209 17.95 1.19 -28.94
N ASP A 210 18.97 0.55 -29.52
CA ASP A 210 19.28 -0.87 -29.27
C ASP A 210 19.67 -1.10 -27.81
N HIS A 211 20.49 -0.21 -27.23
CA HIS A 211 20.85 -0.27 -25.81
C HIS A 211 19.63 0.04 -24.94
N GLY A 212 18.77 0.97 -25.36
CA GLY A 212 17.52 1.28 -24.67
C GLY A 212 16.61 0.07 -24.57
N GLU A 213 16.44 -0.69 -25.66
CA GLU A 213 15.62 -1.90 -25.70
C GLU A 213 16.23 -3.04 -24.84
N LEU A 214 17.55 -3.21 -24.88
CA LEU A 214 18.25 -4.18 -24.04
C LEU A 214 18.07 -3.85 -22.54
N LEU A 215 18.29 -2.59 -22.16
CA LEU A 215 18.11 -2.13 -20.78
C LEU A 215 16.67 -2.30 -20.32
N LYS A 216 15.68 -1.98 -21.15
CA LYS A 216 14.27 -2.17 -20.84
C LYS A 216 13.98 -3.63 -20.52
N ARG A 217 14.41 -4.57 -21.38
CA ARG A 217 14.22 -6.01 -21.14
C ARG A 217 14.90 -6.47 -19.86
N ALA A 218 16.10 -5.98 -19.56
CA ALA A 218 16.81 -6.29 -18.32
C ALA A 218 16.06 -5.77 -17.09
N ILE A 219 15.57 -4.52 -17.12
CA ILE A 219 14.79 -3.91 -16.04
C ILE A 219 13.48 -4.68 -15.82
N ASP A 220 12.75 -5.03 -16.90
CA ASP A 220 11.52 -5.80 -16.82
C ASP A 220 11.76 -7.22 -16.25
N ALA A 221 12.88 -7.86 -16.59
CA ALA A 221 13.26 -9.15 -16.02
C ALA A 221 13.56 -9.06 -14.51
N ILE A 222 14.33 -8.05 -14.09
CA ILE A 222 14.64 -7.82 -12.66
C ILE A 222 13.35 -7.46 -11.89
N TYR A 223 12.49 -6.61 -12.47
CA TYR A 223 11.19 -6.29 -11.89
C TYR A 223 10.35 -7.55 -11.67
N SER A 224 10.29 -8.44 -12.68
CA SER A 224 9.57 -9.70 -12.59
C SER A 224 10.14 -10.62 -11.51
N LEU A 225 11.46 -10.66 -11.36
CA LEU A 225 12.13 -11.42 -10.30
C LEU A 225 11.76 -10.89 -8.91
N VAL A 226 11.85 -9.58 -8.70
CA VAL A 226 11.47 -8.94 -7.42
C VAL A 226 10.01 -9.18 -7.12
N MET A 227 9.10 -9.05 -8.12
CA MET A 227 7.67 -9.33 -7.96
C MET A 227 7.38 -10.80 -7.65
N ALA A 228 8.18 -11.74 -8.14
CA ALA A 228 8.08 -13.14 -7.75
C ALA A 228 8.41 -13.33 -6.25
N ILE A 229 9.47 -12.69 -5.75
CA ILE A 229 9.82 -12.71 -4.32
C ILE A 229 8.69 -12.09 -3.48
N VAL A 230 8.16 -10.93 -3.89
CA VAL A 230 6.98 -10.32 -3.26
C VAL A 230 5.83 -11.33 -3.17
N THR A 231 5.53 -12.01 -4.27
CA THR A 231 4.46 -13.01 -4.32
C THR A 231 4.71 -14.17 -3.35
N PHE A 232 5.96 -14.66 -3.23
CA PHE A 232 6.30 -15.70 -2.26
C PHE A 232 6.02 -15.24 -0.82
N VAL A 233 6.47 -14.05 -0.46
CA VAL A 233 6.26 -13.51 0.89
C VAL A 233 4.77 -13.27 1.15
N LEU A 234 4.04 -12.71 0.19
CA LEU A 234 2.59 -12.49 0.35
C LEU A 234 1.79 -13.80 0.51
N ARG A 235 2.26 -14.93 -0.05
CA ARG A 235 1.62 -16.24 0.20
C ARG A 235 1.66 -16.67 1.66
N LEU A 236 2.58 -16.12 2.45
CA LEU A 236 2.68 -16.37 3.90
C LEU A 236 1.69 -15.54 4.72
N THR A 237 0.98 -14.55 4.11
CA THR A 237 0.04 -13.65 4.80
C THR A 237 -0.94 -14.38 5.72
N PRO A 238 -1.62 -15.49 5.34
CA PRO A 238 -2.56 -16.15 6.24
C PRO A 238 -1.89 -16.62 7.55
N TYR A 239 -0.67 -17.11 7.48
CA TYR A 239 0.07 -17.59 8.66
C TYR A 239 0.55 -16.43 9.53
N GLY A 240 1.08 -15.36 8.89
CA GLY A 240 1.47 -14.13 9.58
C GLY A 240 0.29 -13.47 10.29
N VAL A 241 -0.84 -13.30 9.60
CA VAL A 241 -2.08 -12.71 10.15
C VAL A 241 -2.61 -13.52 11.34
N LEU A 242 -2.64 -14.86 11.24
CA LEU A 242 -3.03 -15.73 12.35
C LEU A 242 -2.18 -15.45 13.60
N ALA A 243 -0.85 -15.51 13.45
CA ALA A 243 0.07 -15.38 14.56
C ALA A 243 0.08 -13.96 15.15
N ILE A 244 0.09 -12.92 14.30
CA ILE A 244 0.05 -11.52 14.74
C ILE A 244 -1.25 -11.25 15.49
N MET A 245 -2.39 -11.64 14.95
CA MET A 245 -3.68 -11.36 15.58
C MET A 245 -3.83 -12.10 16.90
N ALA A 246 -3.46 -13.41 16.96
CA ALA A 246 -3.49 -14.19 18.19
C ALA A 246 -2.56 -13.56 19.25
N ASN A 247 -1.36 -13.12 18.88
CA ASN A 247 -0.44 -12.45 19.77
C ASN A 247 -0.99 -11.11 20.27
N THR A 248 -1.42 -10.24 19.36
CA THR A 248 -1.94 -8.90 19.69
C THR A 248 -3.11 -8.99 20.66
N LEU A 249 -4.09 -9.85 20.42
CA LEU A 249 -5.27 -9.94 21.28
C LEU A 249 -5.01 -10.67 22.59
N SER A 250 -3.99 -11.54 22.67
CA SER A 250 -3.60 -12.18 23.92
C SER A 250 -2.80 -11.26 24.85
N THR A 251 -2.08 -10.28 24.29
CA THR A 251 -1.19 -9.37 25.02
C THR A 251 -1.75 -7.96 25.22
N SER A 252 -2.79 -7.58 24.47
CA SER A 252 -3.37 -6.24 24.50
C SER A 252 -4.68 -6.17 25.26
N ASP A 253 -4.98 -4.99 25.78
CA ASP A 253 -6.25 -4.71 26.44
C ASP A 253 -7.41 -4.54 25.43
N PHE A 254 -8.65 -4.58 25.90
CA PHE A 254 -9.84 -4.34 25.07
C PHE A 254 -9.81 -3.00 24.32
N GLY A 255 -9.06 -2.00 24.83
CA GLY A 255 -8.83 -0.74 24.15
C GLY A 255 -8.16 -0.89 22.78
N ALA A 256 -7.23 -1.83 22.63
CA ALA A 256 -6.57 -2.11 21.35
C ALA A 256 -7.55 -2.67 20.30
N ILE A 257 -8.46 -3.56 20.71
CA ILE A 257 -9.50 -4.12 19.83
C ILE A 257 -10.43 -3.00 19.33
N TRP A 258 -10.82 -2.10 20.23
CA TRP A 258 -11.62 -0.92 19.88
C TRP A 258 -10.89 0.01 18.91
N THR A 259 -9.59 0.22 19.11
CA THR A 259 -8.74 1.04 18.23
C THR A 259 -8.68 0.47 16.83
N LEU A 260 -8.53 -0.87 16.67
CA LEU A 260 -8.58 -1.54 15.36
C LEU A 260 -9.96 -1.39 14.68
N GLY A 261 -11.05 -1.49 15.45
CA GLY A 261 -12.42 -1.26 14.98
C GLY A 261 -12.64 0.18 14.49
N LYS A 262 -12.16 1.18 15.26
CA LYS A 262 -12.18 2.59 14.86
C LYS A 262 -11.39 2.82 13.57
N PHE A 263 -10.20 2.22 13.46
CA PHE A 263 -9.38 2.32 12.25
C PHE A 263 -10.11 1.77 11.02
N LEU A 264 -10.81 0.64 11.16
CA LEU A 264 -11.60 0.05 10.08
C LEU A 264 -12.71 1.00 9.62
N ILE A 265 -13.50 1.52 10.55
CA ILE A 265 -14.62 2.43 10.24
C ILE A 265 -14.09 3.73 9.61
N ALA A 266 -13.03 4.32 10.18
CA ALA A 266 -12.41 5.53 9.65
C ALA A 266 -11.87 5.31 8.24
N SER A 267 -11.27 4.14 7.96
CA SER A 267 -10.76 3.78 6.64
C SER A 267 -11.87 3.73 5.59
N TYR A 268 -12.99 3.05 5.87
CA TYR A 268 -14.11 3.02 4.95
C TYR A 268 -14.72 4.41 4.72
N ALA A 269 -14.86 5.21 5.77
CA ALA A 269 -15.35 6.58 5.65
C ALA A 269 -14.43 7.45 4.77
N ALA A 270 -13.10 7.31 4.92
CA ALA A 270 -12.12 8.02 4.10
C ALA A 270 -12.19 7.57 2.63
N LEU A 271 -12.27 6.25 2.38
CA LEU A 271 -12.36 5.68 1.03
C LEU A 271 -13.63 6.13 0.29
N ILE A 272 -14.78 6.09 0.97
CA ILE A 272 -16.06 6.58 0.41
C ILE A 272 -15.97 8.08 0.11
N THR A 273 -15.40 8.87 1.02
CA THR A 273 -15.20 10.31 0.81
C THR A 273 -14.33 10.57 -0.42
N MET A 274 -13.25 9.83 -0.58
CA MET A 274 -12.37 9.98 -1.75
C MET A 274 -13.08 9.58 -3.03
N TYR A 275 -13.93 8.55 -2.99
CA TYR A 275 -14.76 8.20 -4.14
C TYR A 275 -15.73 9.33 -4.53
N ILE A 276 -16.35 9.98 -3.54
CA ILE A 276 -17.20 11.17 -3.77
C ILE A 276 -16.38 12.31 -4.38
N ILE A 277 -15.16 12.55 -3.92
CA ILE A 277 -14.25 13.56 -4.49
C ILE A 277 -13.94 13.24 -5.96
N HIS A 278 -13.72 11.98 -6.32
CA HIS A 278 -13.57 11.57 -7.73
C HIS A 278 -14.79 11.95 -8.58
N LEU A 279 -16.00 11.72 -8.05
CA LEU A 279 -17.23 12.10 -8.75
C LEU A 279 -17.38 13.62 -8.88
N ILE A 280 -16.95 14.38 -7.88
CA ILE A 280 -16.92 15.86 -7.95
C ILE A 280 -15.94 16.32 -9.04
N ILE A 281 -14.72 15.75 -9.07
CA ILE A 281 -13.72 16.08 -10.12
C ILE A 281 -14.30 15.81 -11.52
N LEU A 282 -14.95 14.66 -11.73
CA LEU A 282 -15.61 14.34 -13.00
C LEU A 282 -16.73 15.35 -13.34
N SER A 283 -17.53 15.73 -12.34
CA SER A 283 -18.59 16.74 -12.51
C SER A 283 -18.02 18.10 -12.95
N LEU A 284 -16.92 18.53 -12.33
CA LEU A 284 -16.21 19.76 -12.68
C LEU A 284 -15.65 19.71 -14.12
N LEU A 285 -15.31 18.53 -14.62
CA LEU A 285 -14.92 18.32 -16.01
C LEU A 285 -16.12 18.23 -16.99
N GLY A 286 -17.35 18.36 -16.48
CA GLY A 286 -18.56 18.26 -17.29
C GLY A 286 -18.90 16.83 -17.74
N ILE A 287 -18.53 15.84 -16.92
CA ILE A 287 -18.83 14.42 -17.11
C ILE A 287 -19.89 14.01 -16.08
N SER A 288 -21.01 13.43 -16.51
CA SER A 288 -22.10 13.03 -15.62
C SER A 288 -21.66 11.95 -14.61
N PRO A 289 -21.63 12.24 -13.29
CA PRO A 289 -21.22 11.27 -12.29
C PRO A 289 -22.13 10.04 -12.25
N ILE A 290 -23.45 10.23 -12.37
CA ILE A 290 -24.42 9.13 -12.31
C ILE A 290 -24.19 8.14 -13.46
N ARG A 291 -23.98 8.67 -14.68
CA ARG A 291 -23.70 7.83 -15.85
C ARG A 291 -22.34 7.14 -15.73
N TYR A 292 -21.34 7.85 -15.23
CA TYR A 292 -20.02 7.28 -14.97
C TYR A 292 -20.09 6.08 -14.02
N VAL A 293 -20.74 6.23 -12.85
CA VAL A 293 -20.92 5.12 -11.88
C VAL A 293 -21.62 3.93 -12.53
N LYS A 294 -22.72 4.15 -13.27
CA LYS A 294 -23.43 3.05 -13.96
C LYS A 294 -22.53 2.29 -14.93
N LYS A 295 -21.64 2.98 -15.64
CA LYS A 295 -20.74 2.38 -16.65
C LYS A 295 -19.52 1.70 -16.04
N THR A 296 -19.07 2.13 -14.86
CA THR A 296 -17.88 1.59 -14.17
C THR A 296 -18.18 0.53 -13.11
N LEU A 297 -19.44 0.39 -12.69
CA LEU A 297 -19.83 -0.48 -11.58
C LEU A 297 -19.33 -1.92 -11.72
N GLU A 298 -19.39 -2.49 -12.92
CA GLU A 298 -18.95 -3.88 -13.16
C GLU A 298 -17.46 -4.08 -12.89
N VAL A 299 -16.61 -3.18 -13.38
CA VAL A 299 -15.17 -3.26 -13.15
C VAL A 299 -14.83 -2.94 -11.70
N LEU A 300 -15.57 -2.05 -11.03
CA LEU A 300 -15.36 -1.74 -9.63
C LEU A 300 -15.75 -2.93 -8.72
N ILE A 301 -16.85 -3.62 -9.01
CA ILE A 301 -17.22 -4.86 -8.31
C ILE A 301 -16.16 -5.94 -8.53
N PHE A 302 -15.66 -6.08 -9.77
CA PHE A 302 -14.57 -7.02 -10.05
C PHE A 302 -13.31 -6.67 -9.26
N ALA A 303 -12.89 -5.40 -9.26
CA ALA A 303 -11.71 -4.93 -8.53
C ALA A 303 -11.88 -5.16 -7.01
N PHE A 304 -13.05 -4.84 -6.46
CA PHE A 304 -13.42 -5.07 -5.06
C PHE A 304 -13.31 -6.56 -4.69
N THR A 305 -13.87 -7.46 -5.49
CA THR A 305 -13.91 -8.89 -5.18
C THR A 305 -12.58 -9.59 -5.44
N SER A 306 -11.85 -9.19 -6.50
CA SER A 306 -10.55 -9.77 -6.84
C SER A 306 -9.41 -9.26 -5.96
N ARG A 307 -9.55 -8.09 -5.38
CA ARG A 307 -8.50 -7.42 -4.59
C ARG A 307 -7.18 -7.27 -5.37
N SER A 308 -7.28 -7.08 -6.68
CA SER A 308 -6.13 -6.98 -7.58
C SER A 308 -6.40 -5.96 -8.68
N SER A 309 -5.75 -4.80 -8.57
CA SER A 309 -5.79 -3.80 -9.64
C SER A 309 -5.15 -4.32 -10.93
N ALA A 310 -4.11 -5.15 -10.82
CA ALA A 310 -3.47 -5.79 -11.95
C ALA A 310 -4.41 -6.82 -12.63
N GLY A 311 -5.15 -7.60 -11.83
CA GLY A 311 -6.18 -8.51 -12.35
C GLY A 311 -7.34 -7.78 -13.02
N ALA A 312 -7.67 -6.57 -12.56
CA ALA A 312 -8.72 -5.74 -13.14
C ALA A 312 -8.26 -4.96 -14.41
N LEU A 313 -6.95 -4.96 -14.73
CA LEU A 313 -6.39 -4.13 -15.80
C LEU A 313 -7.09 -4.32 -17.17
N PRO A 314 -7.30 -5.54 -17.68
CA PRO A 314 -7.95 -5.71 -18.97
C PRO A 314 -9.40 -5.14 -18.98
N LEU A 315 -10.14 -5.39 -17.89
CA LEU A 315 -11.51 -4.92 -17.75
C LEU A 315 -11.58 -3.39 -17.59
N ASN A 316 -10.60 -2.82 -16.89
CA ASN A 316 -10.43 -1.38 -16.74
C ASN A 316 -10.22 -0.71 -18.11
N VAL A 317 -9.26 -1.19 -18.90
CA VAL A 317 -9.00 -0.67 -20.26
C VAL A 317 -10.24 -0.81 -21.15
N GLN A 318 -10.91 -1.97 -21.14
CA GLN A 318 -12.13 -2.18 -21.90
C GLN A 318 -13.26 -1.24 -21.45
N THR A 319 -13.42 -1.01 -20.16
CA THR A 319 -14.42 -0.08 -19.63
C THR A 319 -14.12 1.35 -20.09
N GLN A 320 -12.87 1.79 -20.01
CA GLN A 320 -12.46 3.10 -20.47
C GLN A 320 -12.73 3.28 -21.97
N THR A 321 -12.35 2.30 -22.79
CA THR A 321 -12.48 2.42 -24.26
C THR A 321 -13.92 2.27 -24.73
N ARG A 322 -14.61 1.22 -24.32
CA ARG A 322 -15.92 0.84 -24.87
C ARG A 322 -17.10 1.54 -24.21
N ARG A 323 -16.95 1.99 -22.95
CA ARG A 323 -18.04 2.56 -22.17
C ARG A 323 -17.83 4.03 -21.83
N LEU A 324 -16.59 4.43 -21.53
CA LEU A 324 -16.28 5.81 -21.13
C LEU A 324 -15.84 6.67 -22.31
N GLY A 325 -15.64 6.12 -23.51
CA GLY A 325 -15.24 6.86 -24.70
C GLY A 325 -13.81 7.39 -24.65
N VAL A 326 -12.92 6.71 -23.93
CA VAL A 326 -11.51 7.06 -23.84
C VAL A 326 -10.73 6.35 -24.96
N PRO A 327 -9.90 7.05 -25.75
CA PRO A 327 -9.05 6.41 -26.76
C PRO A 327 -8.14 5.34 -26.15
N GLU A 328 -7.94 4.25 -26.85
CA GLU A 328 -7.22 3.06 -26.36
C GLU A 328 -5.81 3.38 -25.83
N GLY A 329 -5.05 4.25 -26.52
CA GLY A 329 -3.74 4.67 -26.09
C GLY A 329 -3.75 5.40 -24.74
N ILE A 330 -4.75 6.28 -24.50
CA ILE A 330 -4.92 6.99 -23.23
C ILE A 330 -5.37 6.01 -22.14
N ALA A 331 -6.32 5.13 -22.44
CA ALA A 331 -6.85 4.14 -21.51
C ALA A 331 -5.76 3.16 -21.04
N ASN A 332 -4.98 2.62 -21.97
CA ASN A 332 -3.85 1.74 -21.66
C ASN A 332 -2.80 2.44 -20.78
N PHE A 333 -2.46 3.70 -21.11
CA PHE A 333 -1.49 4.48 -20.37
C PHE A 333 -1.98 4.76 -18.95
N ALA A 334 -3.21 5.29 -18.80
CA ALA A 334 -3.79 5.60 -17.50
C ALA A 334 -3.96 4.36 -16.62
N ALA A 335 -4.47 3.27 -17.17
CA ALA A 335 -4.65 2.02 -16.43
C ALA A 335 -3.31 1.39 -16.01
N THR A 336 -2.30 1.38 -16.88
CA THR A 336 -0.97 0.81 -16.56
C THR A 336 -0.22 1.65 -15.55
N PHE A 337 -0.22 2.99 -15.70
CA PHE A 337 0.44 3.88 -14.72
C PHE A 337 -0.28 3.87 -13.38
N GLY A 338 -1.61 3.87 -13.37
CA GLY A 338 -2.40 3.77 -12.15
C GLY A 338 -2.20 2.47 -11.35
N LEU A 339 -1.60 1.42 -11.97
CA LEU A 339 -1.16 0.22 -11.23
C LEU A 339 0.06 0.45 -10.35
N SER A 340 0.87 1.46 -10.63
CA SER A 340 2.19 1.63 -10.01
C SER A 340 2.41 3.02 -9.42
N ILE A 341 1.51 3.97 -9.68
CA ILE A 341 1.66 5.37 -9.29
C ILE A 341 0.30 5.91 -8.85
N GLY A 342 0.30 6.67 -7.76
CA GLY A 342 -0.85 7.46 -7.34
C GLY A 342 -2.03 6.65 -6.82
N GLN A 343 -1.85 5.43 -6.34
CA GLN A 343 -2.94 4.61 -5.82
C GLN A 343 -3.56 5.23 -4.56
N ASN A 344 -4.71 5.87 -4.69
CA ASN A 344 -5.35 6.67 -3.65
C ASN A 344 -5.66 5.88 -2.37
N GLY A 345 -6.16 4.66 -2.49
CA GLY A 345 -6.49 3.82 -1.35
C GLY A 345 -5.25 3.22 -0.70
N CYS A 346 -4.37 2.61 -1.50
CA CYS A 346 -3.22 1.85 -1.01
C CYS A 346 -2.02 2.73 -0.67
N ALA A 347 -1.75 3.78 -1.46
CA ALA A 347 -0.58 4.63 -1.29
C ALA A 347 -0.92 6.02 -0.72
N GLY A 348 -2.18 6.45 -0.77
CA GLY A 348 -2.63 7.74 -0.26
C GLY A 348 -3.22 7.62 1.15
N ILE A 349 -4.47 7.17 1.24
CA ILE A 349 -5.25 7.15 2.48
C ILE A 349 -4.61 6.28 3.56
N TYR A 350 -4.35 5.02 3.24
CA TYR A 350 -3.95 4.04 4.24
C TYR A 350 -2.62 4.39 4.93
N PRO A 351 -1.52 4.68 4.23
CA PRO A 351 -0.26 5.06 4.87
C PRO A 351 -0.35 6.40 5.62
N ALA A 352 -1.15 7.36 5.15
CA ALA A 352 -1.37 8.63 5.83
C ALA A 352 -2.10 8.44 7.17
N MET A 353 -3.19 7.64 7.18
CA MET A 353 -3.92 7.30 8.41
C MET A 353 -3.03 6.56 9.39
N LEU A 354 -2.23 5.63 8.89
CA LEU A 354 -1.33 4.83 9.72
C LEU A 354 -0.24 5.68 10.36
N ALA A 355 0.36 6.61 9.60
CA ALA A 355 1.39 7.51 10.13
C ALA A 355 0.85 8.40 11.27
N ILE A 356 -0.35 8.98 11.12
CA ILE A 356 -1.01 9.75 12.17
C ILE A 356 -1.28 8.88 13.41
N MET A 357 -1.78 7.66 13.20
CA MET A 357 -2.09 6.72 14.30
C MET A 357 -0.85 6.28 15.08
N VAL A 358 0.29 6.18 14.41
CA VAL A 358 1.55 5.68 14.98
C VAL A 358 2.43 6.79 15.56
N ALA A 359 2.30 8.03 15.09
CA ALA A 359 3.11 9.16 15.54
C ALA A 359 3.15 9.35 17.07
N PRO A 360 2.02 9.23 17.82
CA PRO A 360 2.03 9.36 19.28
C PRO A 360 2.89 8.31 19.98
N VAL A 361 2.95 7.08 19.45
CA VAL A 361 3.77 5.99 20.02
C VAL A 361 5.26 6.31 19.94
N ALA A 362 5.66 7.05 18.91
CA ALA A 362 7.05 7.52 18.73
C ALA A 362 7.32 8.87 19.45
N ASN A 363 6.36 9.40 20.20
CA ASN A 363 6.42 10.76 20.80
C ASN A 363 6.68 11.85 19.74
N VAL A 364 6.11 11.67 18.53
CA VAL A 364 6.17 12.66 17.46
C VAL A 364 4.92 13.53 17.53
N GLU A 365 5.11 14.84 17.62
CA GLU A 365 4.01 15.80 17.61
C GLU A 365 3.41 15.90 16.20
N ILE A 366 2.07 15.84 16.14
CA ILE A 366 1.34 15.98 14.88
C ILE A 366 1.07 17.46 14.63
N ASP A 367 2.11 18.19 14.27
CA ASP A 367 2.05 19.59 13.89
C ASP A 367 1.88 19.77 12.37
N LEU A 368 1.76 21.01 11.92
CA LEU A 368 1.63 21.33 10.51
C LEU A 368 2.85 20.87 9.69
N GLN A 369 4.05 20.97 10.26
CA GLN A 369 5.28 20.55 9.61
C GLN A 369 5.28 19.04 9.38
N PHE A 370 4.88 18.26 10.38
CA PHE A 370 4.74 16.82 10.27
C PHE A 370 3.72 16.45 9.19
N ILE A 371 2.54 17.08 9.17
CA ILE A 371 1.48 16.82 8.17
C ILE A 371 1.98 17.12 6.75
N VAL A 372 2.63 18.25 6.52
CA VAL A 372 3.18 18.59 5.20
C VAL A 372 4.26 17.60 4.77
N THR A 373 5.15 17.22 5.68
CA THR A 373 6.18 16.21 5.43
C THR A 373 5.56 14.84 5.12
N LEU A 374 4.56 14.43 5.89
CA LEU A 374 3.82 13.18 5.65
C LEU A 374 3.20 13.16 4.25
N ILE A 375 2.50 14.23 3.84
CA ILE A 375 1.89 14.31 2.51
C ILE A 375 2.97 14.23 1.42
N ALA A 376 4.09 14.93 1.57
CA ALA A 376 5.19 14.87 0.61
C ALA A 376 5.79 13.45 0.51
N VAL A 377 6.00 12.78 1.65
CA VAL A 377 6.49 11.40 1.70
C VAL A 377 5.49 10.43 1.06
N VAL A 378 4.19 10.59 1.31
CA VAL A 378 3.13 9.78 0.68
C VAL A 378 3.15 9.93 -0.84
N ILE A 379 3.26 11.16 -1.36
CA ILE A 379 3.37 11.41 -2.81
C ILE A 379 4.57 10.66 -3.40
N ILE A 380 5.75 10.80 -2.79
CA ILE A 380 6.98 10.14 -3.25
C ILE A 380 6.83 8.61 -3.17
N SER A 381 6.29 8.10 -2.06
CA SER A 381 6.10 6.67 -1.83
C SER A 381 5.11 6.04 -2.81
N SER A 382 4.16 6.84 -3.33
CA SER A 382 3.13 6.36 -4.27
C SER A 382 3.71 5.87 -5.60
N PHE A 383 4.94 6.24 -5.96
CA PHE A 383 5.62 5.77 -7.18
C PHE A 383 6.09 4.32 -7.11
N GLY A 384 6.18 3.71 -5.94
CA GLY A 384 6.70 2.35 -5.73
C GLY A 384 5.66 1.29 -5.41
N VAL A 385 4.38 1.63 -5.45
CA VAL A 385 3.32 0.72 -5.00
C VAL A 385 2.85 -0.17 -6.15
N ALA A 386 3.05 -1.48 -6.00
CA ALA A 386 2.55 -2.44 -6.99
C ALA A 386 1.04 -2.66 -6.83
N GLY A 387 0.31 -2.68 -7.95
CA GLY A 387 -1.15 -2.93 -8.01
C GLY A 387 -1.55 -4.39 -7.74
N VAL A 388 -0.90 -5.03 -6.77
CA VAL A 388 -1.15 -6.40 -6.33
C VAL A 388 -1.39 -6.43 -4.82
N GLY A 389 -2.03 -7.50 -4.32
CA GLY A 389 -2.29 -7.64 -2.88
C GLY A 389 -1.03 -7.39 -2.04
N GLY A 390 -1.17 -6.61 -0.96
CA GLY A 390 -0.06 -6.19 -0.10
C GLY A 390 0.61 -4.86 -0.49
N GLY A 391 0.22 -4.23 -1.60
CA GLY A 391 0.77 -2.95 -2.04
C GLY A 391 0.66 -1.85 -0.97
N ALA A 392 -0.46 -1.80 -0.26
CA ALA A 392 -0.67 -0.84 0.82
C ALA A 392 0.25 -1.08 2.04
N THR A 393 0.52 -2.34 2.36
CA THR A 393 1.49 -2.70 3.39
C THR A 393 2.87 -2.15 3.05
N PHE A 394 3.33 -2.33 1.81
CA PHE A 394 4.62 -1.79 1.35
C PHE A 394 4.63 -0.27 1.37
N ALA A 395 3.57 0.39 0.88
CA ALA A 395 3.45 1.84 0.94
C ALA A 395 3.54 2.35 2.39
N SER A 396 2.87 1.68 3.31
CA SER A 396 2.88 2.06 4.72
C SER A 396 4.25 1.88 5.38
N ILE A 397 4.89 0.75 5.13
CA ILE A 397 6.26 0.51 5.63
C ILE A 397 7.22 1.57 5.09
N LEU A 398 7.07 1.94 3.81
CA LEU A 398 7.88 2.97 3.18
C LEU A 398 7.65 4.33 3.83
N VAL A 399 6.37 4.75 4.02
CA VAL A 399 6.03 6.03 4.65
C VAL A 399 6.50 6.07 6.10
N LEU A 400 6.22 5.03 6.89
CA LEU A 400 6.65 4.97 8.30
C LEU A 400 8.18 4.97 8.42
N SER A 401 8.89 4.19 7.60
CA SER A 401 10.36 4.16 7.61
C SER A 401 10.96 5.52 7.25
N THR A 402 10.38 6.21 6.26
CA THR A 402 10.84 7.53 5.83
C THR A 402 10.62 8.60 6.90
N LEU A 403 9.52 8.49 7.65
CA LEU A 403 9.19 9.38 8.77
C LEU A 403 9.82 8.93 10.10
N ASN A 404 10.64 7.90 10.10
CA ASN A 404 11.23 7.29 11.29
C ASN A 404 10.18 6.87 12.35
N LEU A 405 9.03 6.39 11.89
CA LEU A 405 7.98 5.87 12.75
C LEU A 405 8.10 4.34 12.94
N PRO A 406 7.60 3.77 14.04
CA PRO A 406 7.64 2.33 14.32
C PRO A 406 6.92 1.52 13.25
N VAL A 407 7.68 0.84 12.37
CA VAL A 407 7.16 0.01 11.28
C VAL A 407 6.43 -1.24 11.80
N ALA A 408 6.78 -1.70 12.98
CA ALA A 408 6.20 -2.90 13.59
C ALA A 408 4.68 -2.77 13.81
N LEU A 409 4.17 -1.57 14.08
CA LEU A 409 2.73 -1.30 14.18
C LEU A 409 1.99 -1.51 12.85
N ALA A 410 2.65 -1.32 11.70
CA ALA A 410 2.09 -1.73 10.42
C ALA A 410 1.78 -3.23 10.39
N GLY A 411 2.62 -4.05 11.05
CA GLY A 411 2.41 -5.50 11.17
C GLY A 411 1.08 -5.85 11.83
N VAL A 412 0.69 -5.16 12.90
CA VAL A 412 -0.59 -5.39 13.58
C VAL A 412 -1.76 -5.01 12.66
N LEU A 413 -1.65 -3.90 11.95
CA LEU A 413 -2.70 -3.43 11.03
C LEU A 413 -2.80 -4.25 9.73
N ILE A 414 -1.73 -4.98 9.36
CA ILE A 414 -1.79 -6.00 8.28
C ILE A 414 -2.88 -7.04 8.56
N SER A 415 -3.16 -7.34 9.81
CA SER A 415 -4.17 -8.32 10.17
C SER A 415 -5.59 -7.90 9.76
N VAL A 416 -5.92 -6.61 9.85
CA VAL A 416 -7.20 -6.04 9.41
C VAL A 416 -7.19 -5.53 7.97
N GLU A 417 -6.02 -5.46 7.34
CA GLU A 417 -5.85 -5.02 5.95
C GLU A 417 -6.76 -5.73 4.96
N PRO A 418 -6.97 -7.06 5.03
CA PRO A 418 -7.84 -7.76 4.09
C PRO A 418 -9.27 -7.24 4.04
N LEU A 419 -9.77 -6.68 5.14
CA LEU A 419 -11.11 -6.10 5.24
C LEU A 419 -11.22 -4.77 4.47
N ILE A 420 -10.14 -4.01 4.43
CA ILE A 420 -10.09 -2.67 3.81
C ILE A 420 -9.62 -2.75 2.35
N ASP A 421 -8.82 -3.76 2.02
CA ASP A 421 -8.15 -3.90 0.72
C ASP A 421 -9.13 -4.03 -0.45
N MET A 422 -10.33 -4.57 -0.24
CA MET A 422 -11.37 -4.66 -1.25
C MET A 422 -11.75 -3.27 -1.77
N ASP A 423 -12.08 -2.36 -0.87
CA ASP A 423 -12.53 -1.01 -1.22
C ASP A 423 -11.38 -0.14 -1.73
N ARG A 424 -10.17 -0.28 -1.15
CA ARG A 424 -8.97 0.38 -1.64
C ARG A 424 -8.66 0.00 -3.09
N THR A 425 -8.78 -1.28 -3.43
CA THR A 425 -8.54 -1.76 -4.80
C THR A 425 -9.55 -1.19 -5.78
N ALA A 426 -10.84 -1.17 -5.41
CA ALA A 426 -11.88 -0.54 -6.23
C ALA A 426 -11.60 0.95 -6.44
N LEU A 427 -11.21 1.68 -5.39
CA LEU A 427 -10.86 3.09 -5.45
C LEU A 427 -9.63 3.34 -6.35
N ASN A 428 -8.58 2.52 -6.27
CA ASN A 428 -7.38 2.65 -7.12
C ASN A 428 -7.71 2.44 -8.60
N VAL A 429 -8.53 1.44 -8.91
CA VAL A 429 -9.01 1.20 -10.28
C VAL A 429 -9.86 2.36 -10.78
N ASN A 430 -10.72 2.91 -9.91
CA ASN A 430 -11.52 4.09 -10.23
C ASN A 430 -10.65 5.32 -10.52
N ASP A 431 -9.57 5.52 -9.76
CA ASP A 431 -8.65 6.64 -9.95
C ASP A 431 -7.99 6.61 -11.34
N SER A 432 -7.52 5.44 -11.76
CA SER A 432 -6.94 5.29 -13.10
C SER A 432 -7.96 5.55 -14.24
N MET A 433 -9.23 5.20 -14.03
CA MET A 433 -10.31 5.53 -14.97
C MET A 433 -10.64 7.02 -14.97
N LEU A 434 -10.63 7.66 -13.80
CA LEU A 434 -10.75 9.11 -13.67
C LEU A 434 -9.63 9.83 -14.46
N ALA A 435 -8.37 9.40 -14.24
CA ALA A 435 -7.21 9.97 -14.90
C ALA A 435 -7.28 9.83 -16.43
N GLY A 436 -7.67 8.66 -16.93
CA GLY A 436 -7.86 8.41 -18.35
C GLY A 436 -8.98 9.24 -18.96
N THR A 437 -10.17 9.25 -18.32
CA THR A 437 -11.34 9.99 -18.78
C THR A 437 -11.12 11.51 -18.73
N GLY A 438 -10.53 12.01 -17.65
CA GLY A 438 -10.17 13.41 -17.48
C GLY A 438 -9.15 13.87 -18.52
N THR A 439 -8.12 13.07 -18.77
CA THR A 439 -7.11 13.36 -19.81
C THR A 439 -7.72 13.37 -21.20
N ALA A 440 -8.55 12.38 -21.55
CA ALA A 440 -9.23 12.34 -22.84
C ALA A 440 -10.10 13.58 -23.06
N LYS A 441 -10.82 14.01 -22.01
CA LYS A 441 -11.67 15.22 -22.04
C LYS A 441 -10.84 16.49 -22.24
N LEU A 442 -9.76 16.68 -21.47
CA LEU A 442 -8.90 17.87 -21.54
C LEU A 442 -8.10 17.96 -22.84
N THR A 443 -7.75 16.82 -23.42
CA THR A 443 -7.05 16.76 -24.72
C THR A 443 -7.97 16.78 -25.92
N LYS A 444 -9.31 16.89 -25.72
CA LYS A 444 -10.34 16.87 -26.76
C LYS A 444 -10.37 15.59 -27.61
N HIS A 445 -9.93 14.48 -27.05
CA HIS A 445 -9.97 13.14 -27.66
C HIS A 445 -11.12 12.27 -27.11
N TRP A 446 -11.94 12.83 -26.21
CA TRP A 446 -13.02 12.10 -25.55
C TRP A 446 -14.20 11.89 -26.48
N ASP A 447 -14.60 10.64 -26.68
CA ASP A 447 -15.80 10.28 -27.44
C ASP A 447 -17.05 10.37 -26.55
N LYS A 448 -17.74 11.51 -26.69
CA LYS A 448 -18.96 11.82 -25.94
C LYS A 448 -20.11 10.89 -26.32
N ASP A 449 -20.22 10.50 -27.58
CA ASP A 449 -21.35 9.71 -28.10
C ASP A 449 -21.28 8.29 -27.52
N THR A 450 -20.10 7.69 -27.44
CA THR A 450 -19.86 6.42 -26.74
C THR A 450 -20.22 6.54 -25.25
N PHE A 451 -19.87 7.65 -24.60
CA PHE A 451 -20.24 7.86 -23.19
C PHE A 451 -21.73 8.06 -22.98
N GLU A 452 -22.42 8.71 -23.91
CA GLU A 452 -23.86 8.98 -23.82
C GLU A 452 -24.72 7.82 -24.29
N SER A 453 -24.18 6.88 -25.06
CA SER A 453 -24.90 5.71 -25.51
C SER A 453 -25.45 4.87 -24.35
N ASN A 454 -26.65 4.33 -24.50
CA ASN A 454 -27.25 3.41 -23.51
C ASN A 454 -26.79 1.96 -23.70
N ASP A 455 -25.95 1.68 -24.71
CA ASP A 455 -25.40 0.35 -24.94
C ASP A 455 -24.45 -0.01 -23.81
N ASN A 456 -24.94 -0.81 -22.88
CA ASN A 456 -24.13 -1.63 -22.00
C ASN A 456 -23.55 -2.78 -22.83
N ALA A 457 -22.64 -2.47 -23.77
CA ALA A 457 -21.91 -3.52 -24.49
C ALA A 457 -21.31 -4.44 -23.42
N ALA A 458 -21.81 -5.67 -23.36
CA ALA A 458 -21.40 -6.65 -22.38
C ALA A 458 -19.87 -6.79 -22.47
N LEU A 459 -19.17 -6.65 -21.32
CA LEU A 459 -17.74 -6.89 -21.21
C LEU A 459 -17.45 -8.41 -21.19
N THR A 460 -18.36 -9.20 -21.76
CA THR A 460 -18.27 -10.66 -21.78
C THR A 460 -17.34 -11.13 -22.88
N SER A 461 -16.32 -11.81 -22.44
CA SER A 461 -15.70 -13.06 -22.91
C SER A 461 -15.31 -13.16 -24.38
N HIS A 462 -14.03 -13.17 -24.59
CA HIS A 462 -13.42 -14.29 -25.31
C HIS A 462 -12.12 -14.66 -24.61
#